data_a8fbd986b21463393c8b89eb258b7352
#
_entry.id   a8fbd986b21463393c8b89eb258b7352
#
_cell.length_a   1.000
_cell.length_b   1.000
_cell.length_c   1.000
_cell.angle_alpha   90.00
_cell.angle_beta   90.00
_cell.angle_gamma   90.00
#
_symmetry.space_group_name_H-M   'P 1'
#
loop_
_entity.id
_entity.type
_entity.pdbx_description
1 polymer ?
#
loop_
_entity_poly.entity_id
_entity_poly.type
_entity_poly.pdbx_seq_one_letter_code
_entity_poly.pdbx_strand_id
1 'polypeptide(L)'
;MRVNLLIASVIVAALPGSTVAAPDKTIPQNQFAEEIADKSVSFIATDLRTDLSCQLEGSDLQTRHAPWSTFKIPNFLIAMDTGAVEGPDVTRTWDQTRRPASAFWPDAWRKDQTLRTAFQVSAVWYFQDIALAVGSDHYQQTLNAWRYGTATLPEGSDDFWLNNGLEISVQEQIDFLTALHRRELGVSDKAFSALTGVSHAWSGPNVTLHGKTGSGPRGDSLG
;
A
#
# COMPACT_ATOMS: atom_id res chain seq x y z
N MET A 1 42.02 28.73 37.87
CA MET A 1 41.49 27.86 36.83
C MET A 1 40.00 28.12 36.69
N ARG A 2 39.58 28.86 35.67
CA ARG A 2 38.16 29.13 35.40
C ARG A 2 37.67 28.10 34.36
N VAL A 3 36.69 27.28 34.76
CA VAL A 3 36.04 26.31 33.89
C VAL A 3 34.93 27.05 33.16
N ASN A 4 35.06 27.24 31.83
CA ASN A 4 34.00 27.76 31.00
C ASN A 4 33.05 26.61 30.62
N LEU A 5 31.81 26.65 31.13
CA LEU A 5 30.73 25.75 30.79
C LEU A 5 30.06 26.27 29.51
N LEU A 6 30.29 25.61 28.40
CA LEU A 6 29.57 25.85 27.14
C LEU A 6 28.20 25.15 27.20
N ILE A 7 27.13 25.93 27.36
CA ILE A 7 25.75 25.44 27.23
C ILE A 7 25.40 25.44 25.73
N ALA A 8 25.35 24.26 25.12
CA ALA A 8 24.82 24.11 23.78
C ALA A 8 23.30 24.08 23.88
N SER A 9 22.63 25.16 23.44
CA SER A 9 21.17 25.18 23.28
C SER A 9 20.80 24.37 22.05
N VAL A 10 20.18 23.22 22.25
CA VAL A 10 19.53 22.46 21.16
C VAL A 10 18.21 23.15 20.86
N ILE A 11 18.14 23.83 19.72
CA ILE A 11 16.87 24.31 19.17
C ILE A 11 16.17 23.13 18.50
N VAL A 12 15.19 22.55 19.17
CA VAL A 12 14.26 21.60 18.56
C VAL A 12 13.31 22.44 17.69
N ALA A 13 13.60 22.53 16.40
CA ALA A 13 12.63 23.05 15.44
C ALA A 13 11.47 22.04 15.36
N ALA A 14 10.32 22.39 15.94
CA ALA A 14 9.09 21.67 15.69
C ALA A 14 8.79 21.78 14.19
N LEU A 15 8.82 20.64 13.50
CA LEU A 15 8.34 20.55 12.11
C LEU A 15 6.86 20.97 12.12
N PRO A 16 6.42 21.86 11.23
CA PRO A 16 5.01 22.19 11.13
C PRO A 16 4.26 20.88 10.83
N GLY A 17 3.29 20.55 11.68
CA GLY A 17 2.38 19.44 11.42
C GLY A 17 1.77 19.65 10.03
N SER A 18 1.86 18.64 9.18
CA SER A 18 1.24 18.68 7.85
C SER A 18 -0.25 18.89 8.06
N THR A 19 -0.73 20.10 7.86
CA THR A 19 -2.17 20.36 7.77
C THR A 19 -2.64 19.69 6.50
N VAL A 20 -3.40 18.60 6.65
CA VAL A 20 -4.10 18.00 5.51
C VAL A 20 -5.01 19.09 4.93
N ALA A 21 -4.77 19.45 3.67
CA ALA A 21 -5.62 20.44 3.01
C ALA A 21 -7.06 19.90 2.92
N ALA A 22 -8.04 20.74 3.15
CA ALA A 22 -9.43 20.36 2.93
C ALA A 22 -9.62 20.02 1.44
N PRO A 23 -10.48 19.03 1.11
CA PRO A 23 -10.76 18.69 -0.28
C PRO A 23 -11.42 19.87 -0.99
N ASP A 24 -11.11 20.03 -2.29
CA ASP A 24 -11.64 21.10 -3.11
C ASP A 24 -13.15 20.94 -3.34
N LYS A 25 -13.64 19.69 -3.29
CA LYS A 25 -15.05 19.36 -3.51
C LYS A 25 -15.51 18.22 -2.60
N THR A 26 -16.70 18.37 -2.04
CA THR A 26 -17.42 17.30 -1.33
C THR A 26 -18.56 16.78 -2.20
N ILE A 27 -18.66 15.45 -2.31
CA ILE A 27 -19.73 14.76 -3.04
C ILE A 27 -20.77 14.32 -1.99
N PRO A 28 -22.04 14.72 -2.10
CA PRO A 28 -23.07 14.30 -1.16
C PRO A 28 -23.30 12.80 -1.17
N GLN A 29 -23.40 12.17 0.02
CA GLN A 29 -23.63 10.71 0.14
C GLN A 29 -24.91 10.23 -0.54
N ASN A 30 -25.97 11.04 -0.55
CA ASN A 30 -27.26 10.68 -1.13
C ASN A 30 -27.21 10.41 -2.64
N GLN A 31 -26.15 10.86 -3.33
CA GLN A 31 -25.93 10.52 -4.74
C GLN A 31 -25.55 9.05 -4.97
N PHE A 32 -25.12 8.36 -3.92
CA PHE A 32 -24.67 6.96 -3.93
C PHE A 32 -25.40 6.12 -2.88
N ALA A 33 -26.64 6.51 -2.53
CA ALA A 33 -27.35 5.87 -1.45
C ALA A 33 -27.60 4.37 -1.66
N GLU A 34 -27.80 3.94 -2.89
CA GLU A 34 -27.98 2.51 -3.24
C GLU A 34 -26.68 1.72 -3.13
N GLU A 35 -25.54 2.30 -3.56
CA GLU A 35 -24.23 1.64 -3.56
C GLU A 35 -23.63 1.57 -2.15
N ILE A 36 -23.85 2.60 -1.35
CA ILE A 36 -23.36 2.70 0.03
C ILE A 36 -24.24 1.85 0.96
N ALA A 37 -25.57 1.97 0.81
CA ALA A 37 -26.57 1.32 1.66
C ALA A 37 -26.26 1.51 3.16
N ASP A 38 -26.03 0.40 3.90
CA ASP A 38 -25.74 0.36 5.34
C ASP A 38 -24.23 0.33 5.65
N LYS A 39 -23.37 0.58 4.65
CA LYS A 39 -21.91 0.55 4.81
C LYS A 39 -21.37 1.92 5.23
N SER A 40 -20.32 1.89 6.06
CA SER A 40 -19.46 3.07 6.26
C SER A 40 -18.46 3.13 5.12
N VAL A 41 -18.48 4.20 4.34
CA VAL A 41 -17.62 4.38 3.16
C VAL A 41 -16.81 5.65 3.30
N SER A 42 -15.49 5.53 3.10
CA SER A 42 -14.58 6.66 2.93
C SER A 42 -14.02 6.66 1.52
N PHE A 43 -14.10 7.80 0.85
CA PHE A 43 -13.64 7.94 -0.52
C PHE A 43 -12.97 9.29 -0.74
N ILE A 44 -11.86 9.26 -1.45
CA ILE A 44 -11.17 10.42 -1.99
C ILE A 44 -10.64 10.12 -3.39
N ALA A 45 -10.68 11.10 -4.27
CA ALA A 45 -10.03 11.06 -5.58
C ALA A 45 -9.30 12.38 -5.84
N THR A 46 -8.16 12.30 -6.54
CA THR A 46 -7.34 13.46 -6.91
C THR A 46 -7.11 13.47 -8.42
N ASP A 47 -7.42 14.58 -9.08
CA ASP A 47 -7.02 14.81 -10.47
C ASP A 47 -5.55 15.27 -10.49
N LEU A 48 -4.66 14.38 -10.92
CA LEU A 48 -3.21 14.64 -10.90
C LEU A 48 -2.73 15.67 -11.94
N ARG A 49 -3.63 16.22 -12.77
CA ARG A 49 -3.32 17.32 -13.71
C ARG A 49 -3.55 18.69 -13.07
N THR A 50 -4.53 18.76 -12.17
CA THR A 50 -4.97 20.01 -11.53
C THR A 50 -4.67 20.06 -10.05
N ASP A 51 -4.30 18.93 -9.46
CA ASP A 51 -4.15 18.70 -8.01
C ASP A 51 -5.44 18.92 -7.20
N LEU A 52 -6.57 19.01 -7.87
CA LEU A 52 -7.87 19.15 -7.20
C LEU A 52 -8.32 17.77 -6.67
N SER A 53 -8.83 17.79 -5.45
CA SER A 53 -9.35 16.59 -4.80
C SER A 53 -10.86 16.67 -4.55
N CYS A 54 -11.52 15.51 -4.59
CA CYS A 54 -12.89 15.38 -4.14
C CYS A 54 -13.02 14.22 -3.17
N GLN A 55 -13.86 14.38 -2.14
CA GLN A 55 -14.15 13.31 -1.18
C GLN A 55 -15.67 13.12 -1.05
N LEU A 56 -16.06 11.92 -0.62
CA LEU A 56 -17.43 11.65 -0.24
C LEU A 56 -17.72 12.32 1.12
N GLU A 57 -18.90 12.92 1.27
CA GLU A 57 -19.37 13.47 2.53
C GLU A 57 -19.32 12.42 3.64
N GLY A 58 -18.84 12.80 4.84
CA GLY A 58 -18.70 11.90 5.98
C GLY A 58 -17.52 10.91 5.89
N SER A 59 -16.64 11.02 4.89
CA SER A 59 -15.45 10.18 4.81
C SER A 59 -14.50 10.40 5.98
N ASP A 60 -14.10 9.32 6.64
CA ASP A 60 -12.96 9.30 7.55
C ASP A 60 -11.70 8.96 6.75
N LEU A 61 -10.90 9.98 6.44
CA LEU A 61 -9.69 9.84 5.65
C LEU A 61 -8.44 9.62 6.52
N GLN A 62 -8.56 9.77 7.85
CA GLN A 62 -7.42 9.81 8.77
C GLN A 62 -7.25 8.55 9.61
N THR A 63 -8.32 7.82 9.88
CA THR A 63 -8.22 6.57 10.64
C THR A 63 -7.42 5.55 9.85
N ARG A 64 -6.42 4.99 10.52
CA ARG A 64 -5.53 3.99 9.94
C ARG A 64 -6.09 2.59 10.15
N HIS A 65 -5.88 1.75 9.14
CA HIS A 65 -6.25 0.34 9.10
C HIS A 65 -5.10 -0.48 8.51
N ALA A 66 -5.10 -1.77 8.78
CA ALA A 66 -4.19 -2.68 8.07
C ALA A 66 -4.43 -2.56 6.55
N PRO A 67 -3.39 -2.41 5.72
CA PRO A 67 -3.56 -2.25 4.27
C PRO A 67 -4.03 -3.52 3.56
N TRP A 68 -3.96 -4.66 4.20
CA TRP A 68 -4.28 -5.97 3.63
C TRP A 68 -3.66 -6.15 2.23
N SER A 69 -4.45 -6.56 1.26
CA SER A 69 -3.91 -6.82 -0.08
C SER A 69 -3.60 -5.59 -0.91
N THR A 70 -3.93 -4.37 -0.49
CA THR A 70 -3.42 -3.15 -1.15
C THR A 70 -1.92 -3.00 -0.96
N PHE A 71 -1.36 -3.55 0.12
CA PHE A 71 0.10 -3.61 0.36
C PHE A 71 0.86 -4.40 -0.72
N LYS A 72 0.18 -5.17 -1.55
CA LYS A 72 0.82 -5.83 -2.68
C LYS A 72 1.42 -4.85 -3.71
N ILE A 73 0.94 -3.60 -3.75
CA ILE A 73 1.56 -2.56 -4.58
C ILE A 73 2.98 -2.24 -4.09
N PRO A 74 3.19 -1.74 -2.85
CA PRO A 74 4.55 -1.49 -2.36
C PRO A 74 5.39 -2.76 -2.31
N ASN A 75 4.83 -3.90 -1.90
CA ASN A 75 5.55 -5.17 -1.84
C ASN A 75 6.07 -5.61 -3.22
N PHE A 76 5.25 -5.47 -4.27
CA PHE A 76 5.65 -5.73 -5.66
C PHE A 76 6.84 -4.86 -6.09
N LEU A 77 6.76 -3.56 -5.83
CA LEU A 77 7.81 -2.60 -6.20
C LEU A 77 9.12 -2.91 -5.49
N ILE A 78 9.06 -3.16 -4.18
CA ILE A 78 10.22 -3.52 -3.37
C ILE A 78 10.84 -4.84 -3.86
N ALA A 79 10.01 -5.86 -4.14
CA ALA A 79 10.49 -7.15 -4.64
C ALA A 79 11.26 -7.02 -5.97
N MET A 80 10.77 -6.18 -6.87
CA MET A 80 11.41 -5.93 -8.17
C MET A 80 12.70 -5.13 -8.03
N ASP A 81 12.72 -4.11 -7.18
CA ASP A 81 13.87 -3.21 -7.01
C ASP A 81 15.02 -3.84 -6.21
N THR A 82 14.70 -4.73 -5.27
CA THR A 82 15.70 -5.49 -4.52
C THR A 82 16.24 -6.70 -5.28
N GLY A 83 15.59 -7.12 -6.36
CA GLY A 83 15.91 -8.36 -7.07
C GLY A 83 15.44 -9.62 -6.33
N ALA A 84 14.62 -9.52 -5.29
CA ALA A 84 13.98 -10.68 -4.63
C ALA A 84 13.10 -11.48 -5.59
N VAL A 85 12.67 -10.83 -6.68
CA VAL A 85 12.06 -11.46 -7.85
C VAL A 85 12.71 -10.88 -9.12
N GLU A 86 13.23 -11.74 -9.99
CA GLU A 86 13.95 -11.33 -11.20
C GLU A 86 13.04 -10.65 -12.24
N GLY A 87 11.75 -11.02 -12.24
CA GLY A 87 10.76 -10.46 -13.14
C GLY A 87 9.34 -10.92 -12.81
N PRO A 88 8.32 -10.23 -13.37
CA PRO A 88 6.92 -10.50 -13.01
C PRO A 88 6.41 -11.87 -13.46
N ASP A 89 7.08 -12.51 -14.41
CA ASP A 89 6.64 -13.77 -15.03
C ASP A 89 7.50 -14.98 -14.63
N VAL A 90 8.45 -14.79 -13.70
CA VAL A 90 9.26 -15.90 -13.15
C VAL A 90 8.43 -16.68 -12.14
N THR A 91 8.34 -18.00 -12.36
CA THR A 91 7.54 -18.90 -11.52
C THR A 91 8.25 -19.19 -10.19
N ARG A 92 7.49 -19.12 -9.10
CA ARG A 92 7.87 -19.61 -7.77
C ARG A 92 6.98 -20.80 -7.42
N THR A 93 7.62 -21.91 -7.05
CA THR A 93 6.91 -23.12 -6.62
C THR A 93 6.27 -22.90 -5.24
N TRP A 94 5.05 -23.34 -5.09
CA TRP A 94 4.34 -23.33 -3.81
C TRP A 94 4.81 -24.51 -2.94
N ASP A 95 5.51 -24.18 -1.86
CA ASP A 95 5.89 -25.16 -0.84
C ASP A 95 4.74 -25.38 0.13
N GLN A 96 4.02 -26.48 -0.03
CA GLN A 96 2.87 -26.85 0.78
C GLN A 96 3.24 -27.19 2.23
N THR A 97 4.48 -27.57 2.50
CA THR A 97 4.96 -27.86 3.86
C THR A 97 5.17 -26.57 4.63
N ARG A 98 5.77 -25.58 3.98
CA ARG A 98 6.03 -24.25 4.57
C ARG A 98 4.77 -23.40 4.61
N ARG A 99 3.91 -23.51 3.61
CA ARG A 99 2.68 -22.73 3.43
C ARG A 99 1.49 -23.66 3.22
N PRO A 100 1.07 -24.40 4.25
CA PRO A 100 -0.08 -25.30 4.14
C PRO A 100 -1.34 -24.50 3.77
N ALA A 101 -2.13 -25.04 2.85
CA ALA A 101 -3.37 -24.39 2.44
C ALA A 101 -4.37 -24.31 3.61
N SER A 102 -4.84 -23.13 3.91
CA SER A 102 -6.00 -22.94 4.78
C SER A 102 -7.31 -23.31 4.07
N ALA A 103 -8.34 -23.69 4.84
CA ALA A 103 -9.63 -24.07 4.28
C ALA A 103 -10.30 -22.96 3.48
N PHE A 104 -10.05 -21.69 3.84
CA PHE A 104 -10.62 -20.52 3.16
C PHE A 104 -9.81 -20.04 1.93
N TRP A 105 -8.66 -20.70 1.61
CA TRP A 105 -7.88 -20.30 0.46
C TRP A 105 -8.60 -20.64 -0.84
N PRO A 106 -8.71 -19.70 -1.79
CA PRO A 106 -9.19 -20.00 -3.13
C PRO A 106 -8.31 -21.02 -3.82
N ASP A 107 -8.86 -21.85 -4.70
CA ASP A 107 -8.06 -22.80 -5.48
C ASP A 107 -6.98 -22.13 -6.33
N ALA A 108 -7.23 -20.90 -6.77
CA ALA A 108 -6.25 -20.09 -7.48
C ALA A 108 -4.94 -19.85 -6.71
N TRP A 109 -4.95 -19.96 -5.36
CA TRP A 109 -3.76 -19.82 -4.53
C TRP A 109 -2.98 -21.13 -4.36
N ARG A 110 -3.64 -22.28 -4.56
CA ARG A 110 -3.11 -23.63 -4.25
C ARG A 110 -2.27 -24.20 -5.40
N LYS A 111 -1.42 -23.39 -5.99
CA LYS A 111 -0.55 -23.75 -7.13
C LYS A 111 0.64 -22.81 -7.21
N ASP A 112 1.62 -23.17 -8.00
CA ASP A 112 2.73 -22.31 -8.38
C ASP A 112 2.24 -20.97 -8.95
N GLN A 113 2.95 -19.90 -8.65
CA GLN A 113 2.61 -18.55 -9.04
C GLN A 113 3.81 -17.84 -9.67
N THR A 114 3.53 -16.90 -10.55
CA THR A 114 4.45 -15.80 -10.87
C THR A 114 4.08 -14.58 -10.02
N LEU A 115 4.94 -13.55 -9.97
CA LEU A 115 4.59 -12.30 -9.30
C LEU A 115 3.34 -11.67 -9.91
N ARG A 116 3.18 -11.76 -11.24
CA ARG A 116 1.97 -11.33 -11.98
C ARG A 116 0.73 -12.07 -11.49
N THR A 117 0.73 -13.38 -11.55
CA THR A 117 -0.46 -14.16 -11.19
C THR A 117 -0.77 -14.03 -9.71
N ALA A 118 0.23 -14.03 -8.82
CA ALA A 118 0.05 -13.82 -7.40
C ALA A 118 -0.57 -12.43 -7.07
N PHE A 119 -0.16 -11.38 -7.79
CA PHE A 119 -0.76 -10.04 -7.65
C PHE A 119 -2.23 -10.05 -8.07
N GLN A 120 -2.54 -10.63 -9.23
CA GLN A 120 -3.89 -10.67 -9.81
C GLN A 120 -4.88 -11.48 -8.96
N VAL A 121 -4.47 -12.67 -8.49
CA VAL A 121 -5.32 -13.51 -7.62
C VAL A 121 -5.17 -13.18 -6.14
N SER A 122 -4.32 -12.22 -5.80
CA SER A 122 -4.08 -11.78 -4.42
C SER A 122 -3.49 -12.87 -3.51
N ALA A 123 -2.67 -13.80 -4.04
CA ALA A 123 -2.09 -14.92 -3.30
C ALA A 123 -1.19 -14.44 -2.15
N VAL A 124 -1.62 -14.63 -0.91
CA VAL A 124 -0.92 -14.12 0.29
C VAL A 124 0.43 -14.83 0.46
N TRP A 125 0.47 -16.16 0.35
CA TRP A 125 1.68 -16.95 0.58
C TRP A 125 2.88 -16.49 -0.25
N TYR A 126 2.64 -16.11 -1.50
CA TYR A 126 3.69 -15.65 -2.41
C TYR A 126 4.36 -14.36 -1.89
N PHE A 127 3.54 -13.41 -1.43
CA PHE A 127 4.03 -12.14 -0.90
C PHE A 127 4.64 -12.27 0.50
N GLN A 128 4.23 -13.27 1.28
CA GLN A 128 4.89 -13.64 2.53
C GLN A 128 6.31 -14.17 2.27
N ASP A 129 6.47 -15.01 1.24
CA ASP A 129 7.80 -15.51 0.86
C ASP A 129 8.71 -14.41 0.31
N ILE A 130 8.15 -13.41 -0.37
CA ILE A 130 8.87 -12.19 -0.77
C ILE A 130 9.31 -11.42 0.48
N ALA A 131 8.40 -11.22 1.45
CA ALA A 131 8.70 -10.46 2.66
C ALA A 131 9.91 -11.05 3.41
N LEU A 132 9.97 -12.37 3.52
CA LEU A 132 11.13 -13.04 4.13
C LEU A 132 12.40 -12.93 3.29
N ALA A 133 12.29 -12.96 1.96
CA ALA A 133 13.45 -12.84 1.07
C ALA A 133 14.06 -11.43 1.08
N VAL A 134 13.23 -10.39 1.18
CA VAL A 134 13.64 -8.98 1.25
C VAL A 134 14.17 -8.63 2.63
N GLY A 135 13.52 -9.10 3.69
CA GLY A 135 13.86 -8.85 5.09
C GLY A 135 13.29 -7.55 5.66
N SER A 136 13.05 -7.57 6.98
CA SER A 136 12.37 -6.49 7.72
C SER A 136 13.10 -5.13 7.61
N ASP A 137 14.43 -5.13 7.67
CA ASP A 137 15.21 -3.89 7.65
C ASP A 137 15.03 -3.12 6.35
N HIS A 138 15.01 -3.83 5.22
CA HIS A 138 14.84 -3.19 3.92
C HIS A 138 13.42 -2.63 3.77
N TYR A 139 12.40 -3.39 4.20
CA TYR A 139 11.03 -2.85 4.25
C TYR A 139 10.94 -1.62 5.14
N GLN A 140 11.49 -1.68 6.34
CA GLN A 140 11.45 -0.57 7.28
C GLN A 140 12.06 0.71 6.69
N GLN A 141 13.24 0.60 6.07
CA GLN A 141 13.92 1.73 5.43
C GLN A 141 13.08 2.29 4.27
N THR A 142 12.56 1.42 3.41
CA THR A 142 11.79 1.82 2.23
C THR A 142 10.46 2.44 2.60
N LEU A 143 9.70 1.83 3.51
CA LEU A 143 8.39 2.36 3.94
C LEU A 143 8.53 3.69 4.69
N ASN A 144 9.59 3.86 5.48
CA ASN A 144 9.92 5.16 6.09
C ASN A 144 10.23 6.22 5.03
N ALA A 145 11.05 5.88 4.02
CA ALA A 145 11.37 6.80 2.92
C ALA A 145 10.12 7.20 2.12
N TRP A 146 9.20 6.27 1.92
CA TRP A 146 7.93 6.49 1.22
C TRP A 146 6.83 7.10 2.09
N ARG A 147 7.07 7.26 3.41
CA ARG A 147 6.07 7.70 4.40
C ARG A 147 4.79 6.87 4.35
N TYR A 148 4.94 5.57 4.19
CA TYR A 148 3.84 4.64 4.04
C TYR A 148 3.23 4.28 5.40
N GLY A 149 2.18 4.97 5.81
CA GLY A 149 1.45 4.74 7.05
C GLY A 149 2.33 4.79 8.29
N THR A 150 2.12 3.85 9.22
CA THR A 150 2.93 3.75 10.45
C THR A 150 4.36 3.30 10.20
N ALA A 151 4.62 2.68 9.05
CA ALA A 151 5.88 2.01 8.73
C ALA A 151 6.38 1.09 9.87
N THR A 152 5.47 0.52 10.67
CA THR A 152 5.81 -0.35 11.81
C THR A 152 5.80 -1.81 11.38
N LEU A 153 6.91 -2.49 11.60
CA LEU A 153 7.10 -3.89 11.22
C LEU A 153 7.65 -4.67 12.42
N PRO A 154 6.96 -5.70 12.90
CA PRO A 154 7.55 -6.65 13.83
C PRO A 154 8.72 -7.39 13.16
N GLU A 155 9.81 -7.56 13.90
CA GLU A 155 11.00 -8.25 13.40
C GLU A 155 10.65 -9.68 12.92
N GLY A 156 11.12 -10.05 11.73
CA GLY A 156 10.90 -11.36 11.14
C GLY A 156 9.45 -11.66 10.71
N SER A 157 8.53 -10.68 10.81
CA SER A 157 7.16 -10.86 10.35
C SER A 157 7.09 -10.93 8.82
N ASP A 158 6.31 -11.88 8.33
CA ASP A 158 6.00 -12.04 6.91
C ASP A 158 4.53 -11.73 6.57
N ASP A 159 3.80 -11.19 7.55
CA ASP A 159 2.36 -10.89 7.45
C ASP A 159 1.98 -9.52 8.08
N PHE A 160 2.97 -8.67 8.34
CA PHE A 160 2.82 -7.39 9.04
C PHE A 160 1.76 -6.45 8.45
N TRP A 161 1.40 -6.62 7.19
CA TRP A 161 0.36 -5.84 6.49
C TRP A 161 -1.07 -6.41 6.63
N LEU A 162 -1.22 -7.58 7.26
CA LEU A 162 -2.52 -8.23 7.40
C LEU A 162 -3.24 -7.85 8.70
N ASN A 163 -2.54 -7.77 9.84
CA ASN A 163 -3.10 -7.39 11.14
C ASN A 163 -2.02 -7.00 12.16
N ASN A 164 -0.73 -6.99 11.79
CA ASN A 164 0.36 -7.10 12.76
C ASN A 164 1.31 -5.89 12.76
N GLY A 165 0.80 -4.69 12.71
CA GLY A 165 1.58 -3.50 13.01
C GLY A 165 1.63 -2.44 11.92
N LEU A 166 1.62 -2.80 10.63
CA LEU A 166 1.53 -1.81 9.56
C LEU A 166 0.08 -1.36 9.39
N GLU A 167 -0.13 -0.07 9.54
CA GLU A 167 -1.42 0.57 9.31
C GLU A 167 -1.26 1.79 8.41
N ILE A 168 -2.27 2.10 7.62
CA ILE A 168 -2.30 3.22 6.70
C ILE A 168 -3.72 3.79 6.62
N SER A 169 -3.84 5.12 6.50
CA SER A 169 -5.11 5.78 6.28
C SER A 169 -5.45 5.90 4.80
N VAL A 170 -6.72 6.22 4.49
CA VAL A 170 -7.16 6.47 3.12
C VAL A 170 -6.38 7.65 2.50
N GLN A 171 -6.13 8.71 3.28
CA GLN A 171 -5.32 9.85 2.83
C GLN A 171 -3.89 9.44 2.52
N GLU A 172 -3.23 8.70 3.41
CA GLU A 172 -1.86 8.25 3.19
C GLU A 172 -1.73 7.29 1.99
N GLN A 173 -2.77 6.49 1.70
CA GLN A 173 -2.82 5.65 0.51
C GLN A 173 -2.84 6.49 -0.78
N ILE A 174 -3.67 7.54 -0.84
CA ILE A 174 -3.74 8.40 -2.03
C ILE A 174 -2.45 9.21 -2.19
N ASP A 175 -1.84 9.66 -1.09
CA ASP A 175 -0.55 10.37 -1.11
C ASP A 175 0.56 9.46 -1.68
N PHE A 176 0.62 8.21 -1.21
CA PHE A 176 1.56 7.21 -1.74
C PHE A 176 1.34 6.94 -3.24
N LEU A 177 0.09 6.72 -3.66
CA LEU A 177 -0.23 6.45 -5.07
C LEU A 177 0.06 7.67 -5.96
N THR A 178 -0.16 8.88 -5.45
CA THR A 178 0.18 10.14 -6.13
C THR A 178 1.69 10.25 -6.33
N ALA A 179 2.47 10.05 -5.27
CA ALA A 179 3.93 10.07 -5.33
C ALA A 179 4.49 8.97 -6.26
N LEU A 180 3.88 7.78 -6.25
CA LEU A 180 4.22 6.69 -7.18
C LEU A 180 3.97 7.10 -8.63
N HIS A 181 2.79 7.65 -8.93
CA HIS A 181 2.44 8.11 -10.28
C HIS A 181 3.38 9.21 -10.78
N ARG A 182 3.75 10.14 -9.91
CA ARG A 182 4.69 11.25 -10.20
C ARG A 182 6.15 10.82 -10.25
N ARG A 183 6.45 9.54 -10.01
CA ARG A 183 7.81 9.00 -9.98
C ARG A 183 8.70 9.58 -8.88
N GLU A 184 8.12 10.03 -7.78
CA GLU A 184 8.79 10.67 -6.65
C GLU A 184 9.34 9.68 -5.61
N LEU A 185 8.98 8.39 -5.71
CA LEU A 185 9.37 7.36 -4.73
C LEU A 185 10.75 6.71 -5.00
N GLY A 186 11.44 7.11 -6.06
CA GLY A 186 12.73 6.50 -6.44
C GLY A 186 12.62 5.07 -6.97
N VAL A 187 11.42 4.61 -7.30
CA VAL A 187 11.17 3.29 -7.89
C VAL A 187 11.74 3.22 -9.30
N SER A 188 12.41 2.11 -9.64
CA SER A 188 12.97 1.90 -10.97
C SER A 188 11.91 1.87 -12.07
N ASP A 189 12.28 2.26 -13.29
CA ASP A 189 11.39 2.18 -14.47
C ASP A 189 10.95 0.74 -14.74
N LYS A 190 11.81 -0.23 -14.48
CA LYS A 190 11.52 -1.66 -14.61
C LYS A 190 10.39 -2.07 -13.67
N ALA A 191 10.48 -1.72 -12.38
CA ALA A 191 9.47 -2.08 -11.38
C ALA A 191 8.14 -1.37 -11.64
N PHE A 192 8.18 -0.07 -11.98
CA PHE A 192 6.99 0.70 -12.31
C PHE A 192 6.25 0.15 -13.54
N SER A 193 6.97 -0.10 -14.63
CA SER A 193 6.39 -0.65 -15.87
C SER A 193 5.80 -2.05 -15.65
N ALA A 194 6.50 -2.89 -14.86
CA ALA A 194 6.01 -4.20 -14.50
C ALA A 194 4.72 -4.12 -13.65
N LEU A 195 4.67 -3.24 -12.64
CA LEU A 195 3.46 -3.00 -11.84
C LEU A 195 2.30 -2.53 -12.70
N THR A 196 2.52 -1.55 -13.60
CA THR A 196 1.49 -1.07 -14.53
C THR A 196 0.94 -2.21 -15.37
N GLY A 197 1.81 -3.11 -15.86
CA GLY A 197 1.40 -4.27 -16.67
C GLY A 197 0.60 -5.35 -15.91
N VAL A 198 0.74 -5.45 -14.57
CA VAL A 198 0.02 -6.45 -13.77
C VAL A 198 -1.21 -5.90 -13.07
N SER A 199 -1.27 -4.59 -12.81
CA SER A 199 -2.36 -3.92 -12.08
C SER A 199 -3.53 -3.50 -12.95
N HIS A 200 -3.48 -3.78 -14.26
CA HIS A 200 -4.59 -3.50 -15.17
C HIS A 200 -5.86 -4.22 -14.73
N ALA A 201 -6.91 -3.47 -14.47
CA ALA A 201 -8.19 -3.98 -14.01
C ALA A 201 -9.27 -3.92 -15.10
N TRP A 202 -9.29 -2.82 -15.86
CA TRP A 202 -10.30 -2.60 -16.90
C TRP A 202 -9.86 -1.50 -17.87
N SER A 203 -10.36 -1.54 -19.12
CA SER A 203 -10.19 -0.49 -20.12
C SER A 203 -11.52 -0.16 -20.78
N GLY A 204 -11.76 1.14 -20.97
CA GLY A 204 -12.82 1.70 -21.79
C GLY A 204 -12.29 2.52 -22.95
N PRO A 205 -13.15 3.19 -23.73
CA PRO A 205 -12.73 3.90 -24.95
C PRO A 205 -11.63 4.96 -24.74
N ASN A 206 -11.60 5.61 -23.59
CA ASN A 206 -10.64 6.68 -23.29
C ASN A 206 -10.07 6.58 -21.87
N VAL A 207 -10.20 5.43 -21.20
CA VAL A 207 -9.77 5.25 -19.83
C VAL A 207 -9.24 3.85 -19.60
N THR A 208 -8.18 3.74 -18.80
CA THR A 208 -7.66 2.48 -18.30
C THR A 208 -7.64 2.56 -16.77
N LEU A 209 -8.21 1.56 -16.12
CA LEU A 209 -8.19 1.42 -14.67
C LEU A 209 -7.07 0.47 -14.26
N HIS A 210 -6.23 0.94 -13.35
CA HIS A 210 -5.24 0.13 -12.63
C HIS A 210 -5.57 0.16 -11.16
N GLY A 211 -5.42 -0.95 -10.46
CA GLY A 211 -5.75 -0.99 -9.05
C GLY A 211 -5.42 -2.29 -8.36
N LYS A 212 -5.59 -2.25 -7.04
CA LYS A 212 -5.51 -3.41 -6.15
C LYS A 212 -6.46 -3.23 -4.98
N THR A 213 -7.32 -4.21 -4.76
CA THR A 213 -8.23 -4.26 -3.60
C THR A 213 -7.55 -4.94 -2.41
N GLY A 214 -7.99 -4.58 -1.20
CA GLY A 214 -7.66 -5.25 0.06
C GLY A 214 -8.93 -5.59 0.82
N SER A 215 -8.97 -6.74 1.48
CA SER A 215 -10.11 -7.17 2.30
C SER A 215 -9.62 -7.72 3.63
N GLY A 216 -10.22 -7.29 4.71
CA GLY A 216 -9.95 -7.71 6.07
C GLY A 216 -10.95 -8.74 6.62
N PRO A 217 -10.68 -9.32 7.81
CA PRO A 217 -11.47 -10.42 8.38
C PRO A 217 -12.91 -10.07 8.73
N ARG A 218 -13.25 -8.81 8.90
CA ARG A 218 -14.59 -8.33 9.31
C ARG A 218 -15.42 -7.74 8.18
N GLY A 219 -15.02 -7.99 6.92
CA GLY A 219 -15.63 -7.35 5.77
C GLY A 219 -15.13 -5.93 5.51
N ASP A 220 -14.18 -5.43 6.32
CA ASP A 220 -13.47 -4.19 6.03
C ASP A 220 -12.70 -4.34 4.72
N SER A 221 -12.68 -3.29 3.91
CA SER A 221 -11.97 -3.31 2.64
C SER A 221 -11.32 -1.96 2.34
N LEU A 222 -10.17 -2.03 1.68
CA LEU A 222 -9.45 -0.90 1.09
C LEU A 222 -9.24 -1.18 -0.41
N GLY A 223 -9.28 -0.15 -1.22
CA GLY A 223 -9.08 -0.30 -2.66
C GLY A 223 -9.11 1.01 -3.40
#